data_4aab73b70021c72a1f9f81d40a70cb36
#
_entry.id   4aab73b70021c72a1f9f81d40a70cb36
#
_cell.length_a   1.000
_cell.length_b   1.000
_cell.length_c   1.000
_cell.angle_alpha   90.00
_cell.angle_beta   90.00
_cell.angle_gamma   90.00
#
_symmetry.space_group_name_H-M   'P 1'
#
loop_
_entity.id
_entity.type
_entity.pdbx_description
1 polymer ?
#
loop_
_entity_poly.entity_id
_entity_poly.type
_entity_poly.pdbx_seq_one_letter_code
_entity_poly.pdbx_strand_id
1 'polypeptide(L)'
;QNVKGFTARMSFITDKRNRQVTDHMHKAARHIADYCIANDIGTLIVGHNVDQKQSANMGKANNQKFVQIPFDLLRTYLKTLCERYGIAYIETEESYTSKASFLDGDEIPVYDAEHPYTGIFSGKRVKRGLYRTKENTLVNADINGACNIAR
;
A
#
# COMPACT_ATOMS: atom_id res chain seq x y z
N GLN A 1 -28.84 -30.40 -2.27
CA GLN A 1 -27.55 -29.83 -1.87
C GLN A 1 -27.83 -28.78 -0.80
N ASN A 2 -27.55 -29.10 0.49
CA ASN A 2 -27.70 -28.17 1.59
C ASN A 2 -26.63 -27.07 1.45
N VAL A 3 -26.99 -25.92 0.91
CA VAL A 3 -26.22 -24.69 1.06
C VAL A 3 -26.25 -24.39 2.56
N LYS A 4 -25.13 -24.62 3.26
CA LYS A 4 -24.97 -24.21 4.65
C LYS A 4 -25.11 -22.70 4.72
N GLY A 5 -26.31 -22.23 5.07
CA GLY A 5 -26.57 -20.81 5.24
C GLY A 5 -25.72 -20.20 6.35
N PHE A 6 -25.44 -18.91 6.24
CA PHE A 6 -24.77 -18.13 7.28
C PHE A 6 -25.63 -18.19 8.56
N THR A 7 -25.08 -18.69 9.66
CA THR A 7 -25.80 -18.71 10.93
C THR A 7 -25.78 -17.31 11.57
N ALA A 8 -26.79 -17.01 12.42
CA ALA A 8 -26.83 -15.73 13.16
C ALA A 8 -25.53 -15.47 13.95
N ARG A 9 -24.91 -16.51 14.50
CA ARG A 9 -23.64 -16.41 15.20
C ARG A 9 -22.48 -16.02 14.26
N MET A 10 -22.45 -16.59 13.05
CA MET A 10 -21.45 -16.24 12.04
C MET A 10 -21.61 -14.80 11.57
N SER A 11 -22.85 -14.35 11.35
CA SER A 11 -23.15 -12.96 11.01
C SER A 11 -22.65 -12.01 12.11
N PHE A 12 -23.00 -12.29 13.37
CA PHE A 12 -22.56 -11.48 14.51
C PHE A 12 -21.02 -11.36 14.61
N ILE A 13 -20.29 -12.47 14.43
CA ILE A 13 -18.82 -12.49 14.47
C ILE A 13 -18.26 -11.66 13.31
N THR A 14 -18.81 -11.81 12.11
CA THR A 14 -18.41 -11.08 10.92
C THR A 14 -18.64 -9.57 11.10
N ASP A 15 -19.78 -9.17 11.60
CA ASP A 15 -20.15 -7.77 11.84
C ASP A 15 -19.25 -7.14 12.92
N LYS A 16 -18.98 -7.89 14.00
CA LYS A 16 -18.05 -7.44 15.04
C LYS A 16 -16.66 -7.20 14.47
N ARG A 17 -16.14 -8.16 13.69
CA ARG A 17 -14.84 -8.05 13.03
C ARG A 17 -14.82 -6.85 12.08
N ASN A 18 -15.82 -6.70 11.22
CA ASN A 18 -15.86 -5.61 10.25
C ASN A 18 -15.87 -4.24 10.94
N ARG A 19 -16.63 -4.07 12.02
CA ARG A 19 -16.60 -2.85 12.85
C ARG A 19 -15.22 -2.58 13.44
N GLN A 20 -14.54 -3.60 13.96
CA GLN A 20 -13.17 -3.46 14.49
C GLN A 20 -12.17 -3.05 13.40
N VAL A 21 -12.28 -3.63 12.20
CA VAL A 21 -11.43 -3.27 11.07
C VAL A 21 -11.68 -1.84 10.63
N THR A 22 -12.95 -1.43 10.53
CA THR A 22 -13.33 -0.05 10.20
C THR A 22 -12.77 0.94 11.23
N ASP A 23 -12.95 0.69 12.52
CA ASP A 23 -12.39 1.51 13.61
C ASP A 23 -10.87 1.61 13.52
N HIS A 24 -10.20 0.49 13.21
CA HIS A 24 -8.75 0.49 13.01
C HIS A 24 -8.31 1.36 11.83
N MET A 25 -9.03 1.33 10.70
CA MET A 25 -8.74 2.19 9.54
C MET A 25 -8.90 3.67 9.87
N HIS A 26 -9.95 4.03 10.63
CA HIS A 26 -10.13 5.40 11.13
C HIS A 26 -8.96 5.86 12.01
N LYS A 27 -8.56 5.02 12.97
CA LYS A 27 -7.43 5.32 13.87
C LYS A 27 -6.11 5.44 13.12
N ALA A 28 -5.87 4.56 12.14
CA ALA A 28 -4.67 4.62 11.30
C ALA A 28 -4.64 5.91 10.48
N ALA A 29 -5.74 6.26 9.80
CA ALA A 29 -5.84 7.50 9.04
C ALA A 29 -5.64 8.73 9.92
N ARG A 30 -6.25 8.75 11.12
CA ARG A 30 -6.08 9.84 12.07
C ARG A 30 -4.63 9.96 12.54
N HIS A 31 -3.98 8.84 12.87
CA HIS A 31 -2.57 8.85 13.29
C HIS A 31 -1.64 9.41 12.21
N ILE A 32 -1.86 9.05 10.93
CA ILE A 32 -1.09 9.58 9.81
C ILE A 32 -1.32 11.09 9.66
N ALA A 33 -2.57 11.55 9.71
CA ALA A 33 -2.89 12.96 9.61
C ALA A 33 -2.28 13.77 10.77
N ASP A 34 -2.37 13.28 12.00
CA ASP A 34 -1.76 13.92 13.18
C ASP A 34 -0.23 13.98 13.06
N TYR A 35 0.40 12.94 12.52
CA TYR A 35 1.82 12.94 12.23
C TYR A 35 2.20 14.01 11.20
N CYS A 36 1.43 14.13 10.13
CA CYS A 36 1.65 15.18 9.11
C CYS A 36 1.56 16.58 9.73
N ILE A 37 0.53 16.83 10.53
CA ILE A 37 0.32 18.12 11.21
C ILE A 37 1.48 18.41 12.17
N ALA A 38 1.86 17.45 13.00
CA ALA A 38 2.91 17.62 14.01
C ALA A 38 4.30 17.87 13.40
N ASN A 39 4.53 17.46 12.16
CA ASN A 39 5.81 17.61 11.45
C ASN A 39 5.76 18.62 10.30
N ASP A 40 4.70 19.44 10.21
CA ASP A 40 4.51 20.46 9.16
C ASP A 40 4.61 19.89 7.74
N ILE A 41 4.04 18.70 7.54
CA ILE A 41 4.01 18.01 6.24
C ILE A 41 2.80 18.51 5.46
N GLY A 42 3.05 19.28 4.41
CA GLY A 42 2.01 19.86 3.55
C GLY A 42 1.49 18.94 2.45
N THR A 43 2.15 17.81 2.20
CA THR A 43 1.75 16.89 1.12
C THR A 43 1.86 15.43 1.56
N LEU A 44 0.80 14.66 1.38
CA LEU A 44 0.77 13.21 1.58
C LEU A 44 0.60 12.51 0.23
N ILE A 45 1.60 11.71 -0.15
CA ILE A 45 1.56 10.92 -1.40
C ILE A 45 1.34 9.45 -1.04
N VAL A 46 0.33 8.84 -1.66
CA VAL A 46 -0.07 7.46 -1.37
C VAL A 46 0.03 6.63 -2.65
N GLY A 47 0.84 5.58 -2.59
CA GLY A 47 0.91 4.60 -3.68
C GLY A 47 -0.38 3.80 -3.79
N HIS A 48 -0.83 3.59 -5.01
CA HIS A 48 -2.03 2.85 -5.34
C HIS A 48 -1.80 1.94 -6.53
N ASN A 49 -2.18 0.68 -6.39
CA ASN A 49 -2.18 -0.29 -7.49
C ASN A 49 -3.61 -0.81 -7.66
N VAL A 50 -4.21 -0.51 -8.82
CA VAL A 50 -5.61 -0.84 -9.13
C VAL A 50 -5.87 -2.35 -9.05
N ASP A 51 -4.90 -3.17 -9.47
CA ASP A 51 -5.04 -4.64 -9.56
C ASP A 51 -4.43 -5.39 -8.38
N GLN A 52 -3.98 -4.71 -7.32
CA GLN A 52 -3.26 -5.31 -6.20
C GLN A 52 -4.03 -6.48 -5.53
N LYS A 53 -5.36 -6.39 -5.46
CA LYS A 53 -6.19 -7.45 -4.85
C LYS A 53 -6.33 -8.68 -5.75
N GLN A 54 -6.22 -8.51 -7.08
CA GLN A 54 -6.40 -9.59 -8.05
C GLN A 54 -5.10 -10.31 -8.35
N SER A 55 -3.97 -9.60 -8.32
CA SER A 55 -2.65 -10.13 -8.70
C SER A 55 -1.76 -10.55 -7.52
N ALA A 56 -2.20 -10.34 -6.26
CA ALA A 56 -1.41 -10.71 -5.09
C ALA A 56 -1.19 -12.23 -5.00
N ASN A 57 0.01 -12.69 -5.30
CA ASN A 57 0.41 -14.11 -5.20
C ASN A 57 1.28 -14.34 -3.96
N MET A 58 0.67 -14.22 -2.77
CA MET A 58 1.32 -14.44 -1.47
C MET A 58 0.99 -15.81 -0.86
N GLY A 59 0.42 -16.72 -1.65
CA GLY A 59 -0.12 -18.00 -1.19
C GLY A 59 -1.55 -17.91 -0.66
N LYS A 60 -2.33 -19.02 -0.76
CA LYS A 60 -3.77 -19.06 -0.52
C LYS A 60 -4.21 -18.45 0.82
N ALA A 61 -3.53 -18.76 1.91
CA ALA A 61 -3.88 -18.27 3.25
C ALA A 61 -3.58 -16.77 3.43
N ASN A 62 -2.47 -16.28 2.87
CA ASN A 62 -2.09 -14.87 2.96
C ASN A 62 -2.92 -14.00 2.03
N ASN A 63 -3.20 -14.46 0.81
CA ASN A 63 -4.10 -13.78 -0.12
C ASN A 63 -5.49 -13.58 0.48
N GLN A 64 -6.06 -14.61 1.12
CA GLN A 64 -7.37 -14.50 1.77
C GLN A 64 -7.38 -13.46 2.90
N LYS A 65 -6.31 -13.34 3.68
CA LYS A 65 -6.17 -12.32 4.73
C LYS A 65 -5.97 -10.92 4.14
N PHE A 66 -5.16 -10.80 3.09
CA PHE A 66 -4.84 -9.55 2.42
C PHE A 66 -6.05 -8.91 1.74
N VAL A 67 -6.85 -9.70 1.01
CA VAL A 67 -8.10 -9.24 0.35
C VAL A 67 -9.10 -8.64 1.36
N GLN A 68 -9.00 -9.02 2.64
CA GLN A 68 -9.89 -8.53 3.69
C GLN A 68 -9.48 -7.18 4.29
N ILE A 69 -8.30 -6.62 3.94
CA ILE A 69 -7.89 -5.29 4.41
C ILE A 69 -8.53 -4.24 3.50
N PRO A 70 -9.37 -3.34 4.03
CA PRO A 70 -10.07 -2.34 3.22
C PRO A 70 -9.19 -1.11 2.98
N PHE A 71 -8.16 -1.24 2.14
CA PHE A 71 -7.27 -0.13 1.80
C PHE A 71 -8.00 1.06 1.18
N ASP A 72 -9.06 0.81 0.39
CA ASP A 72 -9.89 1.86 -0.19
C ASP A 72 -10.54 2.73 0.90
N LEU A 73 -10.98 2.11 2.00
CA LEU A 73 -11.54 2.81 3.14
C LEU A 73 -10.49 3.69 3.84
N LEU A 74 -9.28 3.17 4.02
CA LEU A 74 -8.16 3.93 4.58
C LEU A 74 -7.85 5.17 3.73
N ARG A 75 -7.75 5.00 2.40
CA ARG A 75 -7.50 6.11 1.47
C ARG A 75 -8.59 7.16 1.52
N THR A 76 -9.86 6.74 1.53
CA THR A 76 -11.00 7.65 1.66
C THR A 76 -10.91 8.50 2.94
N TYR A 77 -10.56 7.89 4.06
CA TYR A 77 -10.40 8.61 5.32
C TYR A 77 -9.19 9.55 5.31
N LEU A 78 -8.07 9.12 4.76
CA LEU A 78 -6.88 9.96 4.61
C LEU A 78 -7.20 11.19 3.75
N LYS A 79 -7.84 11.00 2.60
CA LYS A 79 -8.24 12.09 1.73
C LYS A 79 -9.12 13.11 2.46
N THR A 80 -10.15 12.63 3.17
CA THR A 80 -11.07 13.50 3.94
C THR A 80 -10.34 14.27 5.05
N LEU A 81 -9.38 13.63 5.74
CA LEU A 81 -8.60 14.30 6.78
C LEU A 81 -7.62 15.30 6.18
N CYS A 82 -6.95 14.96 5.09
CA CYS A 82 -6.05 15.88 4.38
C CYS A 82 -6.79 17.13 3.91
N GLU A 83 -7.95 16.99 3.28
CA GLU A 83 -8.82 18.10 2.88
C GLU A 83 -9.20 18.99 4.07
N ARG A 84 -9.54 18.40 5.21
CA ARG A 84 -9.91 19.14 6.45
C ARG A 84 -8.76 19.96 7.01
N TYR A 85 -7.53 19.48 6.91
CA TYR A 85 -6.35 20.11 7.51
C TYR A 85 -5.47 20.86 6.52
N GLY A 86 -5.91 21.00 5.27
CA GLY A 86 -5.17 21.73 4.24
C GLY A 86 -3.89 21.00 3.78
N ILE A 87 -3.83 19.66 3.92
CA ILE A 87 -2.75 18.84 3.42
C ILE A 87 -3.09 18.40 2.00
N ALA A 88 -2.18 18.58 1.05
CA ALA A 88 -2.34 18.07 -0.31
C ALA A 88 -2.31 16.54 -0.29
N TYR A 89 -3.34 15.89 -0.86
CA TYR A 89 -3.43 14.44 -0.95
C TYR A 89 -3.27 14.02 -2.41
N ILE A 90 -2.25 13.21 -2.70
CA ILE A 90 -1.92 12.74 -4.05
C ILE A 90 -1.92 11.22 -4.06
N GLU A 91 -2.66 10.61 -4.99
CA GLU A 91 -2.54 9.18 -5.29
C GLU A 91 -1.69 8.99 -6.54
N THR A 92 -0.74 8.07 -6.49
CA THR A 92 0.11 7.72 -7.62
C THR A 92 0.15 6.20 -7.81
N GLU A 93 0.37 5.78 -9.04
CA GLU A 93 0.52 4.35 -9.36
C GLU A 93 1.87 3.84 -8.81
N GLU A 94 1.85 2.67 -8.14
CA GLU A 94 3.02 2.15 -7.41
C GLU A 94 3.74 0.99 -8.10
N SER A 95 3.34 0.60 -9.32
CA SER A 95 3.99 -0.50 -10.03
C SER A 95 5.48 -0.25 -10.19
N TYR A 96 6.25 -1.31 -10.01
CA TYR A 96 7.70 -1.35 -10.08
C TYR A 96 8.47 -0.52 -9.01
N THR A 97 7.83 0.32 -8.21
CA THR A 97 8.47 1.19 -7.21
C THR A 97 9.30 0.41 -6.19
N SER A 98 8.88 -0.81 -5.83
CA SER A 98 9.63 -1.70 -4.93
C SER A 98 10.81 -2.41 -5.59
N LYS A 99 10.89 -2.39 -6.94
CA LYS A 99 11.97 -3.02 -7.72
C LYS A 99 13.01 -2.02 -8.18
N ALA A 100 12.59 -0.82 -8.56
CA ALA A 100 13.46 0.26 -9.01
C ALA A 100 14.33 0.78 -7.85
N SER A 101 15.55 1.18 -8.16
CA SER A 101 16.45 1.82 -7.22
C SER A 101 16.26 3.34 -7.25
N PHE A 102 15.80 3.90 -6.14
CA PHE A 102 15.67 5.35 -6.01
C PHE A 102 17.04 6.04 -6.05
N LEU A 103 18.02 5.53 -5.29
CA LEU A 103 19.35 6.14 -5.20
C LEU A 103 20.15 6.06 -6.50
N ASP A 104 19.95 5.00 -7.30
CA ASP A 104 20.61 4.86 -8.59
C ASP A 104 19.88 5.61 -9.71
N GLY A 105 18.73 6.23 -9.43
CA GLY A 105 17.96 7.00 -10.39
C GLY A 105 17.26 6.17 -11.45
N ASP A 106 16.90 4.90 -11.15
CA ASP A 106 16.18 4.06 -12.10
C ASP A 106 14.87 4.74 -12.57
N GLU A 107 14.61 4.71 -13.87
CA GLU A 107 13.30 5.10 -14.38
C GLU A 107 12.24 4.07 -14.00
N ILE A 108 11.07 4.55 -13.61
CA ILE A 108 9.93 3.70 -13.28
C ILE A 108 9.06 3.60 -14.52
N PRO A 109 8.97 2.41 -15.14
CA PRO A 109 8.14 2.25 -16.31
C PRO A 109 6.65 2.36 -15.98
N VAL A 110 5.89 2.89 -16.92
CA VAL A 110 4.42 2.89 -16.82
C VAL A 110 3.93 1.44 -16.87
N TYR A 111 2.99 1.12 -15.98
CA TYR A 111 2.40 -0.22 -15.96
C TYR A 111 1.56 -0.46 -17.22
N ASP A 112 1.86 -1.56 -17.90
CA ASP A 112 1.08 -2.08 -19.02
C ASP A 112 0.85 -3.57 -18.78
N ALA A 113 -0.42 -3.98 -18.68
CA ALA A 113 -0.80 -5.36 -18.44
C ALA A 113 -0.54 -6.26 -19.66
N GLU A 114 -0.62 -5.70 -20.88
CA GLU A 114 -0.39 -6.45 -22.13
C GLU A 114 1.10 -6.57 -22.45
N HIS A 115 1.90 -5.56 -22.03
CA HIS A 115 3.36 -5.52 -22.27
C HIS A 115 4.11 -5.29 -20.95
N PRO A 116 4.18 -6.30 -20.05
CA PRO A 116 4.87 -6.16 -18.78
C PRO A 116 6.34 -5.79 -18.98
N TYR A 117 6.85 -4.86 -18.17
CA TYR A 117 8.25 -4.46 -18.22
C TYR A 117 9.17 -5.64 -17.89
N THR A 118 10.09 -5.95 -18.80
CA THR A 118 11.06 -7.05 -18.70
C THR A 118 12.49 -6.56 -18.50
N GLY A 119 12.70 -5.25 -18.36
CA GLY A 119 14.01 -4.66 -18.13
C GLY A 119 14.58 -4.98 -16.75
N ILE A 120 15.87 -4.65 -16.57
CA ILE A 120 16.61 -4.92 -15.33
C ILE A 120 16.80 -3.60 -14.61
N PHE A 121 16.46 -3.57 -13.32
CA PHE A 121 16.74 -2.44 -12.42
C PHE A 121 18.18 -2.52 -11.89
N SER A 122 18.76 -1.34 -11.57
CA SER A 122 20.15 -1.22 -11.11
C SER A 122 20.40 -1.91 -9.78
N GLY A 123 19.42 -1.88 -8.88
CA GLY A 123 19.50 -2.51 -7.57
C GLY A 123 18.60 -3.73 -7.43
N LYS A 124 18.62 -4.34 -6.25
CA LYS A 124 17.76 -5.49 -5.94
C LYS A 124 17.40 -5.63 -4.47
N ARG A 125 16.24 -6.17 -4.19
CA ARG A 125 15.87 -6.60 -2.83
C ARG A 125 16.68 -7.84 -2.44
N VAL A 126 17.49 -7.76 -1.38
CA VAL A 126 18.37 -8.85 -0.92
C VAL A 126 17.72 -9.72 0.14
N LYS A 127 16.85 -9.13 0.97
CA LYS A 127 15.97 -9.83 1.92
C LYS A 127 14.79 -8.94 2.29
N ARG A 128 13.87 -9.45 3.12
CA ARG A 128 12.75 -8.65 3.63
C ARG A 128 13.28 -7.39 4.33
N GLY A 129 12.75 -6.22 3.95
CA GLY A 129 13.11 -4.91 4.51
C GLY A 129 14.48 -4.38 4.06
N LEU A 130 15.23 -5.07 3.21
CA LEU A 130 16.56 -4.64 2.79
C LEU A 130 16.73 -4.65 1.27
N TYR A 131 17.13 -3.52 0.73
CA TYR A 131 17.39 -3.29 -0.68
C TYR A 131 18.88 -2.93 -0.85
N ARG A 132 19.51 -3.39 -1.94
CA ARG A 132 20.90 -3.11 -2.30
C ARG A 132 20.93 -2.36 -3.62
N THR A 133 21.57 -1.20 -3.64
CA THR A 133 21.82 -0.40 -4.84
C THR A 133 22.89 -1.02 -5.72
N LYS A 134 23.08 -0.47 -6.92
CA LYS A 134 24.17 -0.83 -7.84
C LYS A 134 25.55 -0.72 -7.20
N GLU A 135 25.76 0.30 -6.38
CA GLU A 135 27.02 0.56 -5.68
C GLU A 135 27.16 -0.19 -4.34
N ASN A 136 26.36 -1.23 -4.12
CA ASN A 136 26.33 -2.04 -2.92
C ASN A 136 25.89 -1.31 -1.63
N THR A 137 25.34 -0.10 -1.72
CA THR A 137 24.75 0.59 -0.58
C THR A 137 23.48 -0.15 -0.14
N LEU A 138 23.36 -0.40 1.17
CA LEU A 138 22.20 -1.05 1.76
C LEU A 138 21.21 -0.01 2.30
N VAL A 139 19.98 -0.07 1.86
CA VAL A 139 18.90 0.82 2.30
C VAL A 139 17.68 0.02 2.74
N ASN A 140 16.84 0.63 3.55
CA ASN A 140 15.55 0.03 3.88
C ASN A 140 14.69 -0.07 2.62
N ALA A 141 14.14 -1.25 2.31
CA ALA A 141 13.38 -1.51 1.09
C ALA A 141 12.05 -0.73 1.03
N ASP A 142 11.46 -0.45 2.19
CA ASP A 142 10.18 0.27 2.25
C ASP A 142 10.43 1.78 2.06
N ILE A 143 11.55 2.31 2.56
CA ILE A 143 12.01 3.69 2.27
C ILE A 143 12.33 3.84 0.79
N ASN A 144 13.06 2.89 0.17
CA ASN A 144 13.33 2.92 -1.26
C ASN A 144 12.02 2.97 -2.08
N GLY A 145 11.04 2.14 -1.74
CA GLY A 145 9.73 2.14 -2.38
C GLY A 145 8.98 3.47 -2.18
N ALA A 146 8.95 3.99 -0.95
CA ALA A 146 8.28 5.25 -0.64
C ALA A 146 8.90 6.44 -1.40
N CYS A 147 10.23 6.51 -1.50
CA CYS A 147 10.91 7.53 -2.29
C CYS A 147 10.58 7.45 -3.79
N ASN A 148 10.45 6.23 -4.32
CA ASN A 148 10.02 6.03 -5.71
C ASN A 148 8.55 6.41 -5.94
N ILE A 149 7.68 6.22 -4.96
CA ILE A 149 6.29 6.67 -5.01
C ILE A 149 6.18 8.21 -4.99
N ALA A 150 7.08 8.86 -4.27
CA ALA A 150 7.10 10.32 -4.10
C ALA A 150 7.78 11.09 -5.25
N ARG A 151 8.33 10.39 -6.23
CA ARG A 151 9.04 10.94 -7.37
C ARG A 151 8.10 11.30 -8.51
#